data_5aa6e4530c4780b833cfd50a9dc1c970
#
_entry.id   5aa6e4530c4780b833cfd50a9dc1c970
#
_cell.length_a   1.000
_cell.length_b   1.000
_cell.length_c   1.000
_cell.angle_alpha   90.00
_cell.angle_beta   90.00
_cell.angle_gamma   90.00
#
_symmetry.space_group_name_H-M   'P 1'
#
loop_
_entity.id
_entity.type
_entity.pdbx_description
1 polymer ?
#
loop_
_entity_poly.entity_id
_entity_poly.type
_entity_poly.pdbx_seq_one_letter_code
_entity_poly.pdbx_strand_id
1 'polypeptide(L)'
;EELMNIEEKRLFTITIIGGSQGAKIFDNLLHQILAKVSKSIKIKIIHQTSESNQNFLINFYKENKIEHHVFVFEQDINKILNKTDLWVTRGGASSLAELSLLKVPFISIPLPSSMDNHQYENAKFYEDQNSCWIVNQKNFYKQNFEDLLLKIIKNKEEYLVKKKNLENLNYQNTWINVNQNLLSILNEN
;
A
#
# COMPACT_ATOMS: atom_id res chain seq x y z
N GLU A 1 1.49 40.08 16.79
CA GLU A 1 0.45 39.45 15.94
C GLU A 1 1.10 38.24 15.28
N GLU A 2 1.03 37.09 15.98
CA GLU A 2 1.48 35.80 15.49
C GLU A 2 0.48 35.32 14.44
N LEU A 3 0.93 35.24 13.18
CA LEU A 3 0.23 34.52 12.14
C LEU A 3 0.26 33.03 12.51
N MET A 4 -0.84 32.56 13.11
CA MET A 4 -1.09 31.12 13.27
C MET A 4 -1.13 30.50 11.87
N ASN A 5 -0.03 29.84 11.49
CA ASN A 5 -0.02 28.90 10.36
C ASN A 5 -1.04 27.80 10.66
N ILE A 6 -2.22 27.91 10.10
CA ILE A 6 -3.17 26.80 10.01
C ILE A 6 -2.57 25.87 8.94
N GLU A 7 -1.68 24.97 9.34
CA GLU A 7 -1.40 23.79 8.52
C GLU A 7 -2.73 23.05 8.38
N GLU A 8 -3.32 23.11 7.19
CA GLU A 8 -4.45 22.26 6.85
C GLU A 8 -4.02 20.82 7.11
N LYS A 9 -4.61 20.22 8.14
CA LYS A 9 -4.23 18.88 8.60
C LYS A 9 -4.56 17.89 7.48
N ARG A 10 -3.54 17.52 6.69
CA ARG A 10 -3.65 16.59 5.57
C ARG A 10 -4.39 15.31 6.00
N LEU A 11 -5.37 14.88 5.21
CA LEU A 11 -6.09 13.63 5.46
C LEU A 11 -5.15 12.43 5.32
N PHE A 12 -5.36 11.41 6.16
CA PHE A 12 -4.67 10.14 6.02
C PHE A 12 -5.05 9.52 4.68
N THR A 13 -4.07 9.32 3.81
CA THR A 13 -4.27 8.90 2.43
C THR A 13 -3.95 7.42 2.27
N ILE A 14 -4.96 6.65 1.84
CA ILE A 14 -4.83 5.22 1.52
C ILE A 14 -4.80 5.08 0.00
N THR A 15 -3.75 4.47 -0.52
CA THR A 15 -3.62 4.16 -1.95
C THR A 15 -3.80 2.67 -2.19
N ILE A 16 -4.59 2.33 -3.20
CA ILE A 16 -4.94 0.96 -3.57
C ILE A 16 -4.47 0.70 -4.99
N ILE A 17 -3.58 -0.28 -5.17
CA ILE A 17 -3.10 -0.69 -6.48
C ILE A 17 -3.08 -2.22 -6.56
N GLY A 18 -3.84 -2.75 -7.52
CA GLY A 18 -3.99 -4.19 -7.73
C GLY A 18 -2.91 -4.84 -8.59
N GLY A 19 -2.02 -4.05 -9.19
CA GLY A 19 -1.04 -4.51 -10.17
C GLY A 19 -1.64 -4.71 -11.56
N SER A 20 -0.81 -5.17 -12.52
CA SER A 20 -1.14 -5.29 -13.95
C SER A 20 -2.31 -6.22 -14.28
N GLN A 21 -2.58 -7.20 -13.43
CA GLN A 21 -3.70 -8.13 -13.60
C GLN A 21 -5.01 -7.63 -12.98
N GLY A 22 -5.02 -6.40 -12.49
CA GLY A 22 -6.15 -5.77 -11.82
C GLY A 22 -6.60 -6.56 -10.60
N ALA A 23 -6.84 -5.91 -9.50
CA ALA A 23 -7.41 -6.61 -8.38
C ALA A 23 -8.92 -6.39 -8.37
N LYS A 24 -9.66 -7.05 -9.27
CA LYS A 24 -11.14 -7.03 -9.26
C LYS A 24 -11.73 -7.20 -7.85
N ILE A 25 -11.04 -7.94 -6.99
CA ILE A 25 -11.46 -8.10 -5.60
C ILE A 25 -11.33 -6.79 -4.82
N PHE A 26 -10.32 -5.94 -5.14
CA PHE A 26 -10.17 -4.65 -4.49
C PHE A 26 -11.31 -3.72 -4.91
N ASP A 27 -11.63 -3.69 -6.21
CA ASP A 27 -12.76 -2.94 -6.72
C ASP A 27 -14.08 -3.38 -6.08
N ASN A 28 -14.28 -4.69 -5.91
CA ASN A 28 -15.54 -5.24 -5.44
C ASN A 28 -15.76 -5.11 -3.93
N LEU A 29 -14.72 -5.06 -3.13
CA LEU A 29 -14.83 -5.17 -1.67
C LEU A 29 -14.28 -3.97 -0.92
N LEU A 30 -13.13 -3.42 -1.36
CA LEU A 30 -12.48 -2.37 -0.58
C LEU A 30 -13.31 -1.10 -0.49
N HIS A 31 -14.02 -0.71 -1.54
CA HIS A 31 -14.83 0.51 -1.53
C HIS A 31 -15.86 0.51 -0.39
N GLN A 32 -16.51 -0.63 -0.12
CA GLN A 32 -17.48 -0.76 0.97
C GLN A 32 -16.83 -0.66 2.35
N ILE A 33 -15.66 -1.31 2.52
CA ILE A 33 -14.90 -1.28 3.77
C ILE A 33 -14.42 0.15 4.04
N LEU A 34 -13.87 0.82 3.02
CA LEU A 34 -13.40 2.18 3.13
C LEU A 34 -14.52 3.18 3.44
N ALA A 35 -15.74 2.95 2.90
CA ALA A 35 -16.90 3.73 3.25
C ALA A 35 -17.30 3.56 4.74
N LYS A 36 -17.13 2.37 5.31
CA LYS A 36 -17.33 2.16 6.75
C LYS A 36 -16.26 2.86 7.58
N VAL A 37 -14.97 2.70 7.22
CA VAL A 37 -13.86 3.40 7.87
C VAL A 37 -14.06 4.91 7.84
N SER A 38 -14.50 5.48 6.71
CA SER A 38 -14.70 6.93 6.54
C SER A 38 -15.78 7.51 7.45
N LYS A 39 -16.72 6.70 7.91
CA LYS A 39 -17.73 7.13 8.92
C LYS A 39 -17.10 7.40 10.28
N SER A 40 -16.01 6.74 10.61
CA SER A 40 -15.30 6.87 11.88
C SER A 40 -14.13 7.85 11.81
N ILE A 41 -13.45 7.94 10.67
CA ILE A 41 -12.25 8.77 10.48
C ILE A 41 -12.25 9.31 9.06
N LYS A 42 -12.05 10.63 8.91
CA LYS A 42 -11.87 11.24 7.58
C LYS A 42 -10.57 10.74 6.94
N ILE A 43 -10.70 10.18 5.74
CA ILE A 43 -9.60 9.64 4.94
C ILE A 43 -9.69 10.14 3.50
N LYS A 44 -8.57 10.07 2.79
CA LYS A 44 -8.48 10.25 1.35
C LYS A 44 -8.15 8.92 0.69
N ILE A 45 -8.76 8.63 -0.44
CA ILE A 45 -8.56 7.39 -1.19
C ILE A 45 -7.95 7.70 -2.55
N ILE A 46 -6.90 6.97 -2.91
CA ILE A 46 -6.36 6.92 -4.27
C ILE A 46 -6.54 5.48 -4.75
N HIS A 47 -7.31 5.25 -5.80
CA HIS A 47 -7.70 3.90 -6.20
C HIS A 47 -7.43 3.65 -7.67
N GLN A 48 -6.52 2.74 -7.97
CA GLN A 48 -6.31 2.21 -9.32
C GLN A 48 -7.36 1.17 -9.65
N THR A 49 -8.05 1.33 -10.77
CA THR A 49 -9.10 0.41 -11.21
C THR A 49 -9.06 0.20 -12.72
N SER A 50 -9.96 -0.62 -13.25
CA SER A 50 -10.18 -0.77 -14.69
C SER A 50 -11.08 0.34 -15.24
N GLU A 51 -11.00 0.59 -16.55
CA GLU A 51 -11.88 1.55 -17.23
C GLU A 51 -13.37 1.26 -16.96
N SER A 52 -13.75 -0.03 -16.94
CA SER A 52 -15.12 -0.45 -16.71
C SER A 52 -15.65 -0.12 -15.32
N ASN A 53 -14.79 -0.02 -14.31
CA ASN A 53 -15.17 0.22 -12.92
C ASN A 53 -14.92 1.66 -12.46
N GLN A 54 -14.21 2.46 -13.25
CA GLN A 54 -13.80 3.80 -12.85
C GLN A 54 -14.98 4.70 -12.46
N ASN A 55 -15.97 4.81 -13.32
CA ASN A 55 -17.15 5.64 -13.06
C ASN A 55 -17.95 5.15 -11.85
N PHE A 56 -18.05 3.84 -11.67
CA PHE A 56 -18.72 3.27 -10.49
C PHE A 56 -18.03 3.70 -9.20
N LEU A 57 -16.70 3.57 -9.12
CA LEU A 57 -15.95 3.94 -7.92
C LEU A 57 -15.97 5.45 -7.65
N ILE A 58 -15.85 6.28 -8.68
CA ILE A 58 -15.97 7.74 -8.56
C ILE A 58 -17.32 8.11 -7.93
N ASN A 59 -18.42 7.60 -8.49
CA ASN A 59 -19.78 7.90 -7.99
C ASN A 59 -19.94 7.39 -6.55
N PHE A 60 -19.50 6.17 -6.28
CA PHE A 60 -19.58 5.57 -4.94
C PHE A 60 -18.86 6.41 -3.89
N TYR A 61 -17.60 6.83 -4.13
CA TYR A 61 -16.85 7.64 -3.19
C TYR A 61 -17.45 9.04 -3.02
N LYS A 62 -17.95 9.64 -4.11
CA LYS A 62 -18.65 10.93 -4.08
C LYS A 62 -19.92 10.88 -3.22
N GLU A 63 -20.76 9.87 -3.39
CA GLU A 63 -21.99 9.66 -2.61
C GLU A 63 -21.69 9.46 -1.12
N ASN A 64 -20.58 8.77 -0.80
CA ASN A 64 -20.14 8.57 0.57
C ASN A 64 -19.32 9.74 1.12
N LYS A 65 -19.18 10.86 0.38
CA LYS A 65 -18.44 12.08 0.78
C LYS A 65 -16.98 11.80 1.14
N ILE A 66 -16.34 10.86 0.45
CA ILE A 66 -14.94 10.49 0.63
C ILE A 66 -14.10 11.28 -0.38
N GLU A 67 -13.06 11.98 0.09
CA GLU A 67 -12.08 12.59 -0.81
C GLU A 67 -11.34 11.48 -1.57
N HIS A 68 -11.34 11.55 -2.90
CA HIS A 68 -10.83 10.45 -3.72
C HIS A 68 -10.15 10.92 -5.01
N HIS A 69 -9.28 10.05 -5.52
CA HIS A 69 -8.73 10.09 -6.87
C HIS A 69 -8.76 8.66 -7.43
N VAL A 70 -9.58 8.44 -8.45
CA VAL A 70 -9.70 7.13 -9.12
C VAL A 70 -9.08 7.21 -10.49
N PHE A 71 -8.16 6.30 -10.80
CA PHE A 71 -7.43 6.31 -12.06
C PHE A 71 -7.28 4.89 -12.63
N VAL A 72 -7.06 4.80 -13.94
CA VAL A 72 -6.80 3.53 -14.64
C VAL A 72 -5.30 3.31 -14.77
N PHE A 73 -4.60 4.35 -15.23
CA PHE A 73 -3.16 4.32 -15.43
C PHE A 73 -2.53 5.67 -15.03
N GLU A 74 -1.37 5.63 -14.40
CA GLU A 74 -0.57 6.81 -14.05
C GLU A 74 0.88 6.57 -14.50
N GLN A 75 1.39 7.46 -15.33
CA GLN A 75 2.76 7.39 -15.83
C GLN A 75 3.79 7.70 -14.74
N ASP A 76 3.47 8.64 -13.87
CA ASP A 76 4.35 9.08 -12.80
C ASP A 76 3.78 8.66 -11.44
N ILE A 77 4.00 7.41 -11.12
CA ILE A 77 3.54 6.83 -9.85
C ILE A 77 4.12 7.57 -8.62
N ASN A 78 5.28 8.25 -8.77
CA ASN A 78 5.89 8.99 -7.67
C ASN A 78 5.00 10.15 -7.18
N LYS A 79 4.20 10.75 -8.07
CA LYS A 79 3.22 11.77 -7.66
C LYS A 79 2.15 11.26 -6.71
N ILE A 80 1.81 9.97 -6.83
CA ILE A 80 0.88 9.29 -5.95
C ILE A 80 1.58 8.89 -4.66
N LEU A 81 2.76 8.29 -4.76
CA LEU A 81 3.54 7.79 -3.63
C LEU A 81 3.84 8.87 -2.59
N ASN A 82 4.25 10.06 -3.03
CA ASN A 82 4.55 11.20 -2.16
C ASN A 82 3.34 11.71 -1.36
N LYS A 83 2.13 11.30 -1.74
CA LYS A 83 0.88 11.69 -1.07
C LYS A 83 0.26 10.56 -0.25
N THR A 84 0.86 9.38 -0.27
CA THR A 84 0.34 8.15 0.34
C THR A 84 0.88 7.96 1.74
N ASP A 85 0.00 7.64 2.68
CA ASP A 85 0.38 7.23 4.03
C ASP A 85 0.36 5.70 4.18
N LEU A 86 -0.59 5.03 3.55
CA LEU A 86 -0.72 3.57 3.59
C LEU A 86 -1.02 3.04 2.20
N TRP A 87 -0.34 2.00 1.80
CA TRP A 87 -0.57 1.32 0.53
C TRP A 87 -1.25 -0.03 0.72
N VAL A 88 -2.25 -0.33 -0.09
CA VAL A 88 -2.88 -1.64 -0.16
C VAL A 88 -2.60 -2.24 -1.53
N THR A 89 -1.91 -3.39 -1.56
CA THR A 89 -1.42 -3.98 -2.80
C THR A 89 -1.40 -5.50 -2.78
N ARG A 90 -1.10 -6.09 -3.94
CA ARG A 90 -0.69 -7.50 -4.05
C ARG A 90 0.76 -7.67 -3.58
N GLY A 91 1.20 -8.94 -3.48
CA GLY A 91 2.57 -9.29 -3.07
C GLY A 91 3.59 -9.36 -4.22
N GLY A 92 3.44 -8.53 -5.26
CA GLY A 92 4.41 -8.50 -6.37
C GLY A 92 5.78 -7.97 -5.90
N ALA A 93 6.87 -8.70 -6.21
CA ALA A 93 8.22 -8.39 -5.74
C ALA A 93 8.64 -6.95 -6.07
N SER A 94 8.47 -6.50 -7.33
CA SER A 94 8.84 -5.15 -7.76
C SER A 94 8.07 -4.07 -7.02
N SER A 95 6.74 -4.25 -6.85
CA SER A 95 5.90 -3.29 -6.14
C SER A 95 6.28 -3.18 -4.66
N LEU A 96 6.52 -4.32 -3.99
CA LEU A 96 6.91 -4.29 -2.58
C LEU A 96 8.30 -3.68 -2.38
N ALA A 97 9.25 -3.95 -3.28
CA ALA A 97 10.58 -3.35 -3.27
C ALA A 97 10.50 -1.83 -3.45
N GLU A 98 9.69 -1.34 -4.39
CA GLU A 98 9.48 0.09 -4.63
C GLU A 98 8.88 0.80 -3.41
N LEU A 99 7.81 0.23 -2.82
CA LEU A 99 7.19 0.78 -1.61
C LEU A 99 8.15 0.84 -0.43
N SER A 100 8.97 -0.19 -0.29
CA SER A 100 9.98 -0.27 0.74
C SER A 100 11.09 0.78 0.55
N LEU A 101 11.58 0.99 -0.68
CA LEU A 101 12.53 2.06 -1.01
C LEU A 101 11.98 3.45 -0.68
N LEU A 102 10.70 3.66 -0.93
CA LEU A 102 10.00 4.91 -0.66
C LEU A 102 9.53 5.04 0.80
N LYS A 103 9.79 4.01 1.61
CA LYS A 103 9.45 4.00 3.05
C LYS A 103 7.96 4.19 3.32
N VAL A 104 7.12 3.70 2.40
CA VAL A 104 5.66 3.75 2.52
C VAL A 104 5.16 2.46 3.18
N PRO A 105 4.59 2.50 4.38
CA PRO A 105 3.97 1.33 5.00
C PRO A 105 2.87 0.74 4.13
N PHE A 106 2.77 -0.59 4.09
CA PHE A 106 1.81 -1.25 3.21
C PHE A 106 1.12 -2.46 3.85
N ILE A 107 -0.07 -2.73 3.36
CA ILE A 107 -0.79 -3.98 3.56
C ILE A 107 -0.67 -4.79 2.27
N SER A 108 -0.05 -5.95 2.35
CA SER A 108 -0.03 -6.91 1.26
C SER A 108 -1.20 -7.88 1.36
N ILE A 109 -1.87 -8.09 0.24
CA ILE A 109 -2.95 -9.05 0.09
C ILE A 109 -2.56 -9.99 -1.05
N PRO A 110 -1.77 -11.02 -0.77
CA PRO A 110 -1.26 -11.94 -1.77
C PRO A 110 -2.39 -12.62 -2.56
N LEU A 111 -2.16 -12.85 -3.85
CA LEU A 111 -3.07 -13.59 -4.70
C LEU A 111 -2.99 -15.09 -4.34
N PRO A 112 -4.11 -15.74 -3.93
CA PRO A 112 -4.08 -17.14 -3.50
C PRO A 112 -3.66 -18.15 -4.58
N SER A 113 -3.83 -17.78 -5.86
CA SER A 113 -3.46 -18.59 -7.02
C SER A 113 -2.11 -18.22 -7.61
N SER A 114 -1.29 -17.45 -6.88
CA SER A 114 0.08 -17.15 -7.36
C SER A 114 0.91 -18.43 -7.38
N MET A 115 1.64 -18.63 -8.49
CA MET A 115 2.51 -19.80 -8.68
C MET A 115 3.45 -19.90 -7.46
N ASP A 116 3.63 -21.12 -6.93
CA ASP A 116 4.51 -21.40 -5.79
C ASP A 116 4.32 -20.44 -4.60
N ASN A 117 3.13 -19.84 -4.46
CA ASN A 117 2.81 -18.89 -3.38
C ASN A 117 3.75 -17.67 -3.31
N HIS A 118 4.46 -17.34 -4.42
CA HIS A 118 5.53 -16.34 -4.44
C HIS A 118 5.09 -14.96 -3.92
N GLN A 119 3.82 -14.57 -4.11
CA GLN A 119 3.36 -13.27 -3.60
C GLN A 119 3.29 -13.24 -2.06
N TYR A 120 2.94 -14.36 -1.45
CA TYR A 120 2.95 -14.46 0.00
C TYR A 120 4.40 -14.45 0.54
N GLU A 121 5.30 -15.22 -0.08
CA GLU A 121 6.71 -15.28 0.34
C GLU A 121 7.39 -13.92 0.20
N ASN A 122 7.12 -13.17 -0.88
CA ASN A 122 7.61 -11.80 -1.05
C ASN A 122 7.13 -10.88 0.10
N ALA A 123 5.85 -10.96 0.47
CA ALA A 123 5.31 -10.15 1.54
C ALA A 123 5.83 -10.59 2.92
N LYS A 124 6.02 -11.91 3.11
CA LYS A 124 6.52 -12.53 4.33
C LYS A 124 7.90 -12.01 4.71
N PHE A 125 8.78 -11.79 3.73
CA PHE A 125 10.08 -11.17 3.96
C PHE A 125 9.97 -9.84 4.72
N TYR A 126 9.01 -8.98 4.37
CA TYR A 126 8.78 -7.71 5.05
C TYR A 126 8.03 -7.85 6.37
N GLU A 127 7.11 -8.81 6.46
CA GLU A 127 6.38 -9.08 7.70
C GLU A 127 7.31 -9.57 8.80
N ASP A 128 8.26 -10.46 8.48
CA ASP A 128 9.24 -11.00 9.43
C ASP A 128 10.17 -9.91 10.00
N GLN A 129 10.33 -8.81 9.27
CA GLN A 129 11.05 -7.61 9.72
C GLN A 129 10.13 -6.58 10.36
N ASN A 130 8.90 -6.94 10.66
CA ASN A 130 7.87 -6.06 11.22
C ASN A 130 7.70 -4.75 10.40
N SER A 131 7.75 -4.83 9.06
CA SER A 131 7.74 -3.69 8.14
C SER A 131 6.43 -3.52 7.37
N CYS A 132 5.55 -4.54 7.37
CA CYS A 132 4.27 -4.50 6.69
C CYS A 132 3.20 -5.28 7.45
N TRP A 133 2.00 -5.34 6.90
CA TRP A 133 0.92 -6.24 7.30
C TRP A 133 0.57 -7.16 6.15
N ILE A 134 0.32 -8.44 6.45
CA ILE A 134 -0.20 -9.40 5.48
C ILE A 134 -1.65 -9.72 5.83
N VAL A 135 -2.52 -9.66 4.83
CA VAL A 135 -3.92 -10.06 4.96
C VAL A 135 -4.23 -11.15 3.97
N ASN A 136 -4.66 -12.30 4.44
CA ASN A 136 -5.11 -13.36 3.55
C ASN A 136 -6.40 -12.93 2.84
N GLN A 137 -6.46 -13.10 1.52
CA GLN A 137 -7.63 -12.74 0.73
C GLN A 137 -8.94 -13.37 1.24
N LYS A 138 -8.90 -14.57 1.81
CA LYS A 138 -10.05 -15.23 2.42
C LYS A 138 -10.63 -14.48 3.63
N ASN A 139 -9.82 -13.64 4.27
CA ASN A 139 -10.21 -12.87 5.46
C ASN A 139 -10.82 -11.50 5.10
N PHE A 140 -10.81 -11.12 3.83
CA PHE A 140 -11.41 -9.86 3.35
C PHE A 140 -12.90 -9.74 3.64
N TYR A 141 -13.60 -10.87 3.61
CA TYR A 141 -15.05 -10.93 3.83
C TYR A 141 -15.44 -10.86 5.31
N LYS A 142 -14.47 -10.78 6.20
CA LYS A 142 -14.67 -10.72 7.65
C LYS A 142 -14.39 -9.30 8.14
N GLN A 143 -15.08 -8.90 9.19
CA GLN A 143 -14.98 -7.58 9.84
C GLN A 143 -13.53 -7.16 10.19
N ASN A 144 -12.61 -8.12 10.20
CA ASN A 144 -11.22 -7.96 10.59
C ASN A 144 -10.42 -6.95 9.75
N PHE A 145 -10.77 -6.72 8.46
CA PHE A 145 -10.01 -5.78 7.64
C PHE A 145 -10.36 -4.31 7.92
N GLU A 146 -11.64 -4.04 8.21
CA GLU A 146 -12.08 -2.72 8.68
C GLU A 146 -11.38 -2.37 10.00
N ASP A 147 -11.40 -3.32 10.96
CA ASP A 147 -10.76 -3.14 12.27
C ASP A 147 -9.24 -2.94 12.14
N LEU A 148 -8.58 -3.67 11.23
CA LEU A 148 -7.16 -3.48 10.94
C LEU A 148 -6.88 -2.07 10.43
N LEU A 149 -7.65 -1.57 9.46
CA LEU A 149 -7.47 -0.21 8.93
C LEU A 149 -7.69 0.83 10.02
N LEU A 150 -8.74 0.70 10.82
CA LEU A 150 -9.01 1.60 11.94
C LEU A 150 -7.88 1.56 12.98
N LYS A 151 -7.35 0.37 13.27
CA LYS A 151 -6.21 0.19 14.18
C LYS A 151 -4.97 0.89 13.63
N ILE A 152 -4.61 0.69 12.37
CA ILE A 152 -3.44 1.31 11.73
C ILE A 152 -3.54 2.84 11.77
N ILE A 153 -4.72 3.39 11.45
CA ILE A 153 -4.90 4.84 11.39
C ILE A 153 -4.90 5.47 12.79
N LYS A 154 -5.46 4.78 13.80
CA LYS A 154 -5.56 5.27 15.18
C LYS A 154 -4.28 5.04 15.98
N ASN A 155 -3.59 3.92 15.77
CA ASN A 155 -2.37 3.54 16.49
C ASN A 155 -1.13 4.02 15.75
N LYS A 156 -0.80 5.30 15.95
CA LYS A 156 0.38 5.92 15.34
C LYS A 156 1.69 5.23 15.75
N GLU A 157 1.77 4.64 16.91
CA GLU A 157 2.99 3.98 17.40
C GLU A 157 3.33 2.77 16.53
N GLU A 158 2.41 1.82 16.36
CA GLU A 158 2.61 0.64 15.50
C GLU A 158 2.93 1.03 14.05
N TYR A 159 2.21 2.03 13.52
CA TYR A 159 2.46 2.57 12.19
C TYR A 159 3.88 3.13 12.04
N LEU A 160 4.34 3.94 13.00
CA LEU A 160 5.67 4.55 12.98
C LEU A 160 6.77 3.50 13.17
N VAL A 161 6.56 2.47 13.97
CA VAL A 161 7.50 1.34 14.09
C VAL A 161 7.71 0.66 12.75
N LYS A 162 6.62 0.32 12.04
CA LYS A 162 6.73 -0.31 10.71
C LYS A 162 7.42 0.61 9.69
N LYS A 163 7.10 1.90 9.70
CA LYS A 163 7.76 2.89 8.84
C LYS A 163 9.26 2.95 9.13
N LYS A 164 9.66 3.02 10.39
CA LYS A 164 11.07 3.02 10.80
C LYS A 164 11.79 1.73 10.40
N ASN A 165 11.12 0.58 10.51
CA ASN A 165 11.70 -0.69 10.08
C ASN A 165 11.94 -0.70 8.57
N LEU A 166 11.02 -0.14 7.75
CA LEU A 166 11.28 0.06 6.32
C LEU A 166 12.49 0.97 6.05
N GLU A 167 12.70 1.99 6.87
CA GLU A 167 13.87 2.89 6.76
C GLU A 167 15.19 2.17 7.06
N ASN A 168 15.15 1.20 7.94
CA ASN A 168 16.32 0.43 8.38
C ASN A 168 16.59 -0.81 7.53
N LEU A 169 15.73 -1.13 6.55
CA LEU A 169 15.96 -2.25 5.64
C LEU A 169 17.19 -2.00 4.79
N ASN A 170 18.25 -2.76 5.09
CA ASN A 170 19.44 -2.79 4.24
C ASN A 170 19.12 -3.62 2.98
N TYR A 171 18.99 -2.92 1.86
CA TYR A 171 18.87 -3.59 0.56
C TYR A 171 20.23 -4.16 0.16
N GLN A 172 20.46 -5.42 0.52
CA GLN A 172 21.63 -6.16 0.03
C GLN A 172 21.59 -6.35 -1.50
N ASN A 173 20.44 -6.20 -2.11
CA ASN A 173 20.20 -6.39 -3.54
C ASN A 173 20.00 -5.07 -4.33
N THR A 174 20.58 -3.96 -3.90
CA THR A 174 20.68 -2.80 -4.79
C THR A 174 21.61 -3.13 -5.97
N TRP A 175 21.38 -2.53 -7.15
CA TRP A 175 22.25 -2.70 -8.32
C TRP A 175 23.75 -2.50 -7.97
N ILE A 176 24.04 -1.58 -7.07
CA ILE A 176 25.40 -1.30 -6.61
C ILE A 176 25.95 -2.53 -5.87
N ASN A 177 25.20 -3.09 -4.92
CA ASN A 177 25.65 -4.25 -4.15
C ASN A 177 25.72 -5.52 -5.00
N VAL A 178 24.75 -5.72 -5.92
CA VAL A 178 24.80 -6.84 -6.88
C VAL A 178 26.01 -6.75 -7.79
N ASN A 179 26.32 -5.57 -8.34
CA ASN A 179 27.50 -5.35 -9.16
C ASN A 179 28.81 -5.53 -8.38
N GLN A 180 28.88 -5.05 -7.14
CA GLN A 180 30.06 -5.24 -6.28
C GLN A 180 30.27 -6.72 -5.95
N ASN A 181 29.20 -7.46 -5.63
CA ASN A 181 29.28 -8.89 -5.38
C ASN A 181 29.69 -9.68 -6.64
N LEU A 182 29.16 -9.31 -7.82
CA LEU A 182 29.57 -9.93 -9.09
C LEU A 182 31.03 -9.65 -9.41
N LEU A 183 31.50 -8.42 -9.20
CA LEU A 183 32.91 -8.06 -9.42
C LEU A 183 33.83 -8.78 -8.43
N SER A 184 33.45 -8.98 -7.17
CA SER A 184 34.25 -9.76 -6.23
C SER A 184 34.38 -11.23 -6.67
N ILE A 185 33.28 -11.86 -7.10
CA ILE A 185 33.30 -13.25 -7.59
C ILE A 185 34.16 -13.40 -8.85
N LEU A 186 34.13 -12.39 -9.75
CA LEU A 186 34.94 -12.41 -10.98
C LEU A 186 36.43 -12.18 -10.72
N ASN A 187 36.78 -11.47 -9.66
CA ASN A 187 38.18 -11.18 -9.29
C ASN A 187 38.81 -12.28 -8.40
N GLU A 188 38.03 -13.22 -7.89
CA GLU A 188 38.51 -14.38 -7.12
C GLU A 188 38.88 -15.60 -8.01
N ASN A 189 38.70 -15.51 -9.33
CA ASN A 189 39.11 -16.50 -10.34
C ASN A 189 40.23 -15.96 -11.22
#